data_21f092f9564f30266a00648de6f61e6b
#
_entry.id   21f092f9564f30266a00648de6f61e6b
#
_cell.length_a   1.000
_cell.length_b   1.000
_cell.length_c   1.000
_cell.angle_alpha   90.00
_cell.angle_beta   90.00
_cell.angle_gamma   90.00
#
_symmetry.space_group_name_H-M   'P 1'
#
loop_
_entity.id
_entity.type
_entity.pdbx_description
1 polymer ?
#
loop_
_entity_poly.entity_id
_entity_poly.type
_entity_poly.pdbx_seq_one_letter_code
_entity_poly.pdbx_strand_id
1 'polypeptide(L)'
;MSSFELSRRGFSIGLAALTGAVVAGCGRAAENAAVPNEGARTAATPGAVSMTVYRDPSCGCCEAWAALARDSGYEVSVIDHPDMPAIKKRFGVPDGLSSCHTAIVAGYAIEGHVPFEHVARLLETKPAELRGIAVAGMPRGSPGMEMPDGSKDPFAVIAFDKAGRSTRFDV
;
A
#
# COMPACT_ATOMS: atom_id res chain seq x y z
N MET A 1 19.35 -40.54 34.63
CA MET A 1 20.50 -41.47 34.53
C MET A 1 20.80 -41.57 33.04
N SER A 2 21.86 -41.01 32.63
CA SER A 2 22.96 -41.33 31.78
C SER A 2 23.56 -40.07 31.18
N SER A 3 24.65 -39.70 31.78
CA SER A 3 25.64 -38.73 31.33
C SER A 3 26.49 -39.37 30.23
N PHE A 4 26.90 -38.59 29.26
CA PHE A 4 28.15 -38.83 28.49
C PHE A 4 28.55 -37.46 27.93
N GLU A 5 29.52 -36.89 28.46
CA GLU A 5 30.97 -36.88 28.47
C GLU A 5 31.61 -36.13 27.27
N LEU A 6 32.39 -35.14 27.70
CA LEU A 6 33.29 -34.30 26.92
C LEU A 6 34.38 -35.14 26.20
N SER A 7 34.78 -34.70 24.99
CA SER A 7 36.08 -34.98 24.45
C SER A 7 36.76 -33.71 23.94
N ARG A 8 37.74 -33.30 24.76
CA ARG A 8 38.81 -32.34 24.40
C ARG A 8 39.96 -33.15 23.76
N ARG A 9 40.42 -32.66 22.62
CA ARG A 9 41.82 -32.82 22.10
C ARG A 9 41.89 -31.80 20.94
N GLY A 10 42.71 -30.76 20.87
CA GLY A 10 44.03 -30.57 21.41
C GLY A 10 45.05 -30.57 20.28
N PHE A 11 45.79 -29.44 20.14
CA PHE A 11 47.05 -29.31 19.41
C PHE A 11 46.96 -29.15 17.87
N SER A 12 47.64 -28.22 17.16
CA SER A 12 48.98 -27.69 17.32
C SER A 12 49.18 -26.41 16.50
N ILE A 13 50.10 -25.62 16.99
CA ILE A 13 50.76 -24.44 16.48
C ILE A 13 51.52 -24.74 15.18
N GLY A 14 51.44 -23.86 14.19
CA GLY A 14 52.29 -23.84 13.01
C GLY A 14 52.55 -22.41 12.56
N LEU A 15 53.61 -21.79 13.08
CA LEU A 15 54.14 -20.49 12.68
C LEU A 15 55.08 -20.72 11.48
N ALA A 16 54.78 -20.09 10.33
CA ALA A 16 55.76 -19.89 9.26
C ALA A 16 55.55 -18.55 8.60
N ALA A 17 56.46 -17.63 8.88
CA ALA A 17 56.66 -16.40 8.15
C ALA A 17 57.47 -16.69 6.89
N LEU A 18 57.09 -16.09 5.77
CA LEU A 18 58.03 -15.75 4.67
C LEU A 18 57.45 -14.65 3.77
N THR A 19 58.22 -13.64 3.70
CA THR A 19 58.35 -12.42 2.91
C THR A 19 58.01 -12.50 1.41
N GLY A 20 57.37 -11.40 0.93
CA GLY A 20 57.81 -10.73 -0.30
C GLY A 20 57.03 -10.99 -1.57
N ALA A 21 56.28 -10.00 -2.05
CA ALA A 21 56.46 -9.36 -3.37
C ALA A 21 55.31 -8.38 -3.65
N VAL A 22 55.68 -7.14 -3.83
CA VAL A 22 54.85 -6.07 -4.39
C VAL A 22 54.70 -6.33 -5.88
N VAL A 23 53.45 -6.47 -6.37
CA VAL A 23 53.14 -6.28 -7.78
C VAL A 23 51.98 -5.27 -7.85
N ALA A 24 52.31 -4.09 -8.30
CA ALA A 24 51.36 -3.09 -8.74
C ALA A 24 50.71 -3.61 -10.03
N GLY A 25 49.40 -3.78 -10.00
CA GLY A 25 48.55 -4.11 -11.16
C GLY A 25 47.29 -3.28 -11.11
N CYS A 26 47.28 -2.21 -11.87
CA CYS A 26 46.07 -1.44 -12.20
C CYS A 26 45.05 -2.33 -12.91
N GLY A 27 43.78 -2.24 -12.51
CA GLY A 27 42.70 -2.88 -13.23
C GLY A 27 41.48 -3.12 -12.36
N ARG A 28 40.92 -2.05 -11.79
CA ARG A 28 39.55 -2.14 -11.23
C ARG A 28 38.58 -1.77 -12.34
N ALA A 29 38.07 -2.80 -13.03
CA ALA A 29 36.78 -2.72 -13.66
C ALA A 29 35.74 -2.61 -12.53
N ALA A 30 35.15 -1.44 -12.38
CA ALA A 30 33.99 -1.24 -11.54
C ALA A 30 32.80 -1.97 -12.19
N GLU A 31 32.47 -3.14 -11.67
CA GLU A 31 31.15 -3.75 -11.89
C GLU A 31 30.12 -2.85 -11.26
N ASN A 32 29.51 -2.06 -12.10
CA ASN A 32 28.38 -1.22 -11.76
C ASN A 32 27.17 -2.15 -11.55
N ALA A 33 27.02 -2.71 -10.34
CA ALA A 33 25.81 -3.37 -9.94
C ALA A 33 24.71 -2.32 -9.97
N ALA A 34 23.86 -2.38 -11.01
CA ALA A 34 22.65 -1.58 -11.14
C ALA A 34 21.78 -1.85 -9.91
N VAL A 35 21.73 -0.89 -9.02
CA VAL A 35 20.75 -0.83 -7.93
C VAL A 35 19.39 -0.76 -8.60
N PRO A 36 18.39 -1.62 -8.25
CA PRO A 36 17.04 -1.47 -8.76
C PRO A 36 16.55 -0.07 -8.41
N ASN A 37 16.16 0.67 -9.44
CA ASN A 37 15.55 1.98 -9.33
C ASN A 37 14.30 1.89 -8.45
N GLU A 38 14.44 2.24 -7.17
CA GLU A 38 13.30 2.53 -6.31
C GLU A 38 12.52 3.67 -6.96
N GLY A 39 11.33 3.29 -7.44
CA GLY A 39 10.44 4.13 -8.22
C GLY A 39 10.40 5.58 -7.74
N ALA A 40 10.43 6.47 -8.71
CA ALA A 40 10.40 7.92 -8.55
C ALA A 40 9.42 8.32 -7.44
N ARG A 41 9.96 8.71 -6.29
CA ARG A 41 9.22 9.46 -5.28
C ARG A 41 8.95 10.83 -5.92
N THR A 42 7.76 10.99 -6.47
CA THR A 42 7.25 12.32 -6.80
C THR A 42 7.39 13.18 -5.54
N ALA A 43 8.07 14.31 -5.66
CA ALA A 43 8.29 15.23 -4.55
C ALA A 43 6.93 15.60 -3.94
N ALA A 44 6.75 15.28 -2.66
CA ALA A 44 5.53 15.58 -1.91
C ALA A 44 5.26 17.09 -1.96
N THR A 45 4.07 17.49 -2.38
CA THR A 45 3.63 18.88 -2.24
C THR A 45 3.51 19.18 -0.74
N PRO A 46 4.18 20.22 -0.21
CA PRO A 46 4.09 20.56 1.20
C PRO A 46 2.64 20.80 1.62
N GLY A 47 2.12 19.96 2.53
CA GLY A 47 0.75 20.03 3.01
C GLY A 47 -0.25 19.08 2.35
N ALA A 48 0.12 18.34 1.30
CA ALA A 48 -0.74 17.33 0.71
C ALA A 48 -0.96 16.14 1.68
N VAL A 49 -2.19 15.65 1.74
CA VAL A 49 -2.53 14.48 2.57
C VAL A 49 -2.14 13.22 1.82
N SER A 50 -1.25 12.41 2.43
CA SER A 50 -0.79 11.17 1.82
C SER A 50 -1.89 10.10 1.83
N MET A 51 -2.04 9.40 0.70
CA MET A 51 -3.00 8.32 0.47
C MET A 51 -2.30 7.12 -0.16
N THR A 52 -2.50 5.93 0.40
CA THR A 52 -2.00 4.67 -0.18
C THR A 52 -3.16 3.88 -0.76
N VAL A 53 -3.11 3.56 -2.04
CA VAL A 53 -4.15 2.79 -2.76
C VAL A 53 -3.63 1.38 -3.03
N TYR A 54 -4.27 0.38 -2.44
CA TYR A 54 -4.04 -1.04 -2.72
C TYR A 54 -5.02 -1.51 -3.79
N ARG A 55 -4.52 -2.14 -4.85
CA ARG A 55 -5.35 -2.63 -5.96
C ARG A 55 -4.82 -3.92 -6.55
N ASP A 56 -5.67 -4.64 -7.28
CA ASP A 56 -5.21 -5.67 -8.20
C ASP A 56 -4.45 -5.02 -9.38
N PRO A 57 -3.29 -5.56 -9.81
CA PRO A 57 -2.50 -4.99 -10.89
C PRO A 57 -3.24 -4.88 -12.23
N SER A 58 -4.27 -5.70 -12.46
CA SER A 58 -5.10 -5.69 -13.67
C SER A 58 -6.28 -4.70 -13.61
N CYS A 59 -6.49 -4.00 -12.49
CA CYS A 59 -7.63 -3.14 -12.26
C CYS A 59 -7.45 -1.74 -12.86
N GLY A 60 -7.97 -1.52 -14.09
CA GLY A 60 -7.89 -0.23 -14.78
C GLY A 60 -8.70 0.89 -14.12
N CYS A 61 -9.91 0.60 -13.62
CA CYS A 61 -10.74 1.60 -12.94
C CYS A 61 -10.14 2.06 -11.61
N CYS A 62 -9.33 1.22 -10.95
CA CYS A 62 -8.61 1.60 -9.75
C CYS A 62 -7.55 2.68 -10.04
N GLU A 63 -6.86 2.59 -11.19
CA GLU A 63 -5.91 3.62 -11.62
C GLU A 63 -6.64 4.93 -11.94
N ALA A 64 -7.80 4.85 -12.62
CA ALA A 64 -8.61 6.03 -12.91
C ALA A 64 -9.03 6.74 -11.61
N TRP A 65 -9.48 5.99 -10.58
CA TRP A 65 -9.82 6.57 -9.27
C TRP A 65 -8.58 7.18 -8.59
N ALA A 66 -7.43 6.52 -8.66
CA ALA A 66 -6.18 7.03 -8.09
C ALA A 66 -5.70 8.32 -8.80
N ALA A 67 -5.93 8.45 -10.11
CA ALA A 67 -5.66 9.68 -10.85
C ALA A 67 -6.54 10.83 -10.36
N LEU A 68 -7.86 10.60 -10.22
CA LEU A 68 -8.80 11.57 -9.64
C LEU A 68 -8.44 11.98 -8.21
N ALA A 69 -7.88 11.04 -7.40
CA ALA A 69 -7.38 11.36 -6.07
C ALA A 69 -6.20 12.35 -6.13
N ARG A 70 -5.26 12.17 -7.06
CA ARG A 70 -4.15 13.12 -7.29
C ARG A 70 -4.68 14.49 -7.72
N ASP A 71 -5.63 14.51 -8.65
CA ASP A 71 -6.28 15.74 -9.12
C ASP A 71 -7.05 16.47 -8.00
N SER A 72 -7.54 15.70 -7.01
CA SER A 72 -8.19 16.23 -5.80
C SER A 72 -7.18 16.69 -4.72
N GLY A 73 -5.86 16.67 -5.00
CA GLY A 73 -4.81 17.20 -4.14
C GLY A 73 -4.22 16.22 -3.13
N TYR A 74 -4.50 14.91 -3.25
CA TYR A 74 -3.86 13.88 -2.43
C TYR A 74 -2.50 13.49 -2.99
N GLU A 75 -1.54 13.20 -2.11
CA GLU A 75 -0.29 12.54 -2.47
C GLU A 75 -0.52 11.03 -2.53
N VAL A 76 -0.68 10.47 -3.74
CA VAL A 76 -1.13 9.09 -3.93
C VAL A 76 0.03 8.15 -4.27
N SER A 77 0.22 7.14 -3.42
CA SER A 77 1.04 5.95 -3.68
C SER A 77 0.15 4.77 -4.04
N VAL A 78 0.38 4.13 -5.19
CA VAL A 78 -0.36 2.92 -5.61
C VAL A 78 0.51 1.70 -5.34
N ILE A 79 -0.09 0.68 -4.70
CA ILE A 79 0.54 -0.61 -4.39
C ILE A 79 -0.29 -1.71 -5.04
N ASP A 80 0.28 -2.35 -6.03
CA ASP A 80 -0.29 -3.56 -6.62
C ASP A 80 -0.19 -4.73 -5.64
N HIS A 81 -1.30 -5.42 -5.37
CA HIS A 81 -1.34 -6.52 -4.42
C HIS A 81 -2.20 -7.66 -4.94
N PRO A 82 -1.67 -8.90 -5.04
CA PRO A 82 -2.40 -10.03 -5.63
C PRO A 82 -3.51 -10.58 -4.71
N ASP A 83 -3.43 -10.32 -3.41
CA ASP A 83 -4.41 -10.78 -2.43
C ASP A 83 -5.18 -9.59 -1.82
N MET A 84 -6.12 -9.04 -2.58
CA MET A 84 -6.98 -7.95 -2.12
C MET A 84 -7.91 -8.35 -0.96
N PRO A 85 -8.43 -9.58 -0.86
CA PRO A 85 -9.14 -10.03 0.34
C PRO A 85 -8.34 -9.88 1.63
N ALA A 86 -7.05 -10.23 1.64
CA ALA A 86 -6.17 -10.04 2.81
C ALA A 86 -6.01 -8.55 3.17
N ILE A 87 -5.87 -7.68 2.17
CA ILE A 87 -5.81 -6.22 2.38
C ILE A 87 -7.10 -5.70 3.01
N LYS A 88 -8.26 -6.05 2.46
CA LYS A 88 -9.57 -5.65 2.99
C LYS A 88 -9.77 -6.09 4.44
N LYS A 89 -9.46 -7.35 4.74
CA LYS A 89 -9.49 -7.90 6.10
C LYS A 89 -8.56 -7.15 7.04
N ARG A 90 -7.31 -6.87 6.62
CA ARG A 90 -6.32 -6.10 7.40
C ARG A 90 -6.86 -4.74 7.81
N PHE A 91 -7.56 -4.06 6.92
CA PHE A 91 -8.10 -2.73 7.15
C PHE A 91 -9.53 -2.74 7.69
N GLY A 92 -10.10 -3.92 7.95
CA GLY A 92 -11.41 -4.07 8.59
C GLY A 92 -12.58 -3.68 7.70
N VAL A 93 -12.43 -3.83 6.37
CA VAL A 93 -13.53 -3.63 5.42
C VAL A 93 -14.51 -4.79 5.56
N PRO A 94 -15.81 -4.53 5.82
CA PRO A 94 -16.81 -5.59 5.86
C PRO A 94 -17.01 -6.24 4.48
N ASP A 95 -17.20 -7.57 4.43
CA ASP A 95 -17.34 -8.31 3.18
C ASP A 95 -18.44 -7.76 2.29
N GLY A 96 -19.58 -7.37 2.87
CA GLY A 96 -20.72 -6.81 2.13
C GLY A 96 -20.47 -5.40 1.56
N LEU A 97 -19.37 -4.75 1.91
CA LEU A 97 -18.96 -3.44 1.40
C LEU A 97 -17.76 -3.51 0.45
N SER A 98 -17.27 -4.70 0.14
CA SER A 98 -16.11 -4.89 -0.72
C SER A 98 -16.30 -4.33 -2.12
N SER A 99 -15.23 -3.74 -2.65
CA SER A 99 -15.11 -3.22 -4.00
C SER A 99 -13.76 -3.64 -4.62
N CYS A 100 -13.28 -2.96 -5.67
CA CYS A 100 -12.07 -3.37 -6.41
C CYS A 100 -10.76 -2.90 -5.77
N HIS A 101 -10.74 -1.83 -4.99
CA HIS A 101 -9.54 -1.30 -4.33
C HIS A 101 -9.84 -0.83 -2.90
N THR A 102 -8.79 -0.68 -2.11
CA THR A 102 -8.84 -0.12 -0.76
C THR A 102 -7.77 0.96 -0.64
N ALA A 103 -8.17 2.20 -0.36
CA ALA A 103 -7.24 3.28 -0.09
C ALA A 103 -7.16 3.57 1.41
N ILE A 104 -5.98 3.98 1.87
CA ILE A 104 -5.76 4.38 3.27
C ILE A 104 -5.31 5.84 3.30
N VAL A 105 -6.04 6.65 4.04
CA VAL A 105 -5.76 8.08 4.21
C VAL A 105 -6.02 8.48 5.66
N ALA A 106 -5.05 9.11 6.31
CA ALA A 106 -5.13 9.54 7.72
C ALA A 106 -5.62 8.43 8.69
N GLY A 107 -5.35 7.16 8.39
CA GLY A 107 -5.76 6.01 9.20
C GLY A 107 -7.15 5.45 8.89
N TYR A 108 -7.93 6.10 8.02
CA TYR A 108 -9.21 5.59 7.53
C TYR A 108 -9.06 4.73 6.29
N ALA A 109 -9.91 3.71 6.17
CA ALA A 109 -10.06 2.92 4.95
C ALA A 109 -11.14 3.54 4.04
N ILE A 110 -10.78 3.76 2.78
CA ILE A 110 -11.70 4.19 1.72
C ILE A 110 -11.83 3.02 0.76
N GLU A 111 -13.00 2.41 0.70
CA GLU A 111 -13.23 1.21 -0.08
C GLU A 111 -13.98 1.52 -1.36
N GLY A 112 -13.38 1.21 -2.49
CA GLY A 112 -13.97 1.40 -3.81
C GLY A 112 -14.09 2.86 -4.24
N HIS A 113 -15.01 3.11 -5.15
CA HIS A 113 -15.14 4.34 -5.93
C HIS A 113 -15.86 5.47 -5.16
N VAL A 114 -15.37 5.77 -3.94
CA VAL A 114 -15.94 6.81 -3.07
C VAL A 114 -15.69 8.20 -3.67
N PRO A 115 -16.73 9.08 -3.75
CA PRO A 115 -16.56 10.46 -4.18
C PRO A 115 -15.68 11.27 -3.22
N PHE A 116 -14.85 12.17 -3.76
CA PHE A 116 -13.83 12.87 -2.97
C PHE A 116 -14.40 13.87 -1.98
N GLU A 117 -15.63 14.40 -2.21
CA GLU A 117 -16.34 15.21 -1.21
C GLU A 117 -16.63 14.41 0.07
N HIS A 118 -16.92 13.11 -0.02
CA HIS A 118 -17.11 12.25 1.16
C HIS A 118 -15.77 11.96 1.85
N VAL A 119 -14.69 11.78 1.08
CA VAL A 119 -13.34 11.63 1.65
C VAL A 119 -12.94 12.91 2.39
N ALA A 120 -13.15 14.08 1.79
CA ALA A 120 -12.88 15.37 2.41
C ALA A 120 -13.67 15.56 3.70
N ARG A 121 -14.97 15.25 3.68
CA ARG A 121 -15.85 15.33 4.86
C ARG A 121 -15.40 14.41 5.98
N LEU A 122 -14.97 13.18 5.66
CA LEU A 122 -14.42 12.25 6.63
C LEU A 122 -13.15 12.81 7.30
N LEU A 123 -12.26 13.39 6.51
CA LEU A 123 -11.00 13.96 7.00
C LEU A 123 -11.20 15.27 7.77
N GLU A 124 -12.24 16.03 7.48
CA GLU A 124 -12.63 17.22 8.22
C GLU A 124 -13.19 16.86 9.59
N THR A 125 -14.16 15.93 9.65
CA THR A 125 -14.88 15.57 10.87
C THR A 125 -14.12 14.61 11.77
N LYS A 126 -13.24 13.79 11.20
CA LYS A 126 -12.36 12.82 11.90
C LYS A 126 -13.08 11.97 12.97
N PRO A 127 -14.18 11.30 12.63
CA PRO A 127 -14.96 10.53 13.62
C PRO A 127 -14.15 9.34 14.14
N ALA A 128 -13.81 9.35 15.44
CA ALA A 128 -12.88 8.41 16.05
C ALA A 128 -13.39 6.96 16.07
N GLU A 129 -14.72 6.77 16.04
CA GLU A 129 -15.39 5.47 16.03
C GLU A 129 -15.34 4.80 14.67
N LEU A 130 -15.25 5.56 13.57
CA LEU A 130 -15.25 5.01 12.23
C LEU A 130 -13.90 4.34 11.89
N ARG A 131 -14.01 3.26 11.14
CA ARG A 131 -12.89 2.60 10.48
C ARG A 131 -12.70 3.12 9.07
N GLY A 132 -13.77 3.47 8.38
CA GLY A 132 -13.73 3.98 7.02
C GLY A 132 -15.09 4.19 6.39
N ILE A 133 -15.07 4.50 5.10
CA ILE A 133 -16.25 4.66 4.24
C ILE A 133 -16.09 3.82 2.97
N ALA A 134 -17.20 3.41 2.37
CA ALA A 134 -17.22 2.51 1.23
C ALA A 134 -18.30 2.86 0.21
N VAL A 135 -18.00 2.62 -1.06
CA VAL A 135 -18.97 2.39 -2.14
C VAL A 135 -18.84 0.91 -2.54
N ALA A 136 -19.83 0.10 -2.18
CA ALA A 136 -19.81 -1.32 -2.44
C ALA A 136 -19.88 -1.62 -3.94
N GLY A 137 -19.13 -2.63 -4.40
CA GLY A 137 -19.09 -3.01 -5.81
C GLY A 137 -18.42 -1.95 -6.70
N MET A 138 -18.90 -1.84 -7.93
CA MET A 138 -18.36 -0.94 -8.96
C MET A 138 -19.51 -0.28 -9.74
N PRO A 139 -20.30 0.61 -9.11
CA PRO A 139 -21.45 1.23 -9.77
C PRO A 139 -21.00 2.15 -10.90
N ARG A 140 -21.66 2.04 -12.06
CA ARG A 140 -21.40 2.92 -13.20
C ARG A 140 -21.61 4.39 -12.81
N GLY A 141 -20.75 5.27 -13.30
CA GLY A 141 -20.83 6.71 -13.03
C GLY A 141 -20.32 7.13 -11.66
N SER A 142 -19.81 6.20 -10.81
CA SER A 142 -18.99 6.57 -9.65
C SER A 142 -17.59 7.03 -10.12
N PRO A 143 -16.83 7.77 -9.29
CA PRO A 143 -15.53 8.31 -9.69
C PRO A 143 -14.57 7.22 -10.21
N GLY A 144 -14.04 7.40 -11.44
CA GLY A 144 -13.21 6.41 -12.14
C GLY A 144 -13.99 5.27 -12.80
N MET A 145 -15.33 5.34 -12.77
CA MET A 145 -16.29 4.43 -13.44
C MET A 145 -17.25 5.20 -14.33
N GLU A 146 -16.84 6.36 -14.85
CA GLU A 146 -17.62 7.18 -15.76
C GLU A 146 -17.88 6.42 -17.07
N MET A 147 -19.12 6.48 -17.53
CA MET A 147 -19.55 5.83 -18.76
C MET A 147 -19.58 6.85 -19.92
N PRO A 148 -19.13 6.45 -21.13
CA PRO A 148 -19.13 7.36 -22.30
C PRO A 148 -20.51 7.90 -22.67
N ASP A 149 -21.57 7.15 -22.37
CA ASP A 149 -22.99 7.54 -22.59
C ASP A 149 -23.59 8.32 -21.42
N GLY A 150 -22.81 8.59 -20.37
CA GLY A 150 -23.27 9.28 -19.17
C GLY A 150 -24.18 8.47 -18.25
N SER A 151 -24.36 7.16 -18.51
CA SER A 151 -25.20 6.29 -17.66
C SER A 151 -24.62 6.15 -16.25
N LYS A 152 -25.52 6.08 -15.25
CA LYS A 152 -25.16 5.97 -13.83
C LYS A 152 -26.06 4.97 -13.11
N ASP A 153 -25.47 4.21 -12.22
CA ASP A 153 -26.19 3.38 -11.26
C ASP A 153 -26.38 4.16 -9.95
N PRO A 154 -27.50 3.97 -9.24
CA PRO A 154 -27.63 4.53 -7.89
C PRO A 154 -26.66 3.84 -6.93
N PHE A 155 -25.97 4.60 -6.12
CA PHE A 155 -25.13 4.08 -5.04
C PHE A 155 -25.21 4.97 -3.80
N ALA A 156 -24.78 4.43 -2.68
CA ALA A 156 -24.65 5.17 -1.43
C ALA A 156 -23.23 5.02 -0.88
N VAL A 157 -22.74 6.05 -0.21
CA VAL A 157 -21.54 5.93 0.60
C VAL A 157 -21.93 5.42 1.98
N ILE A 158 -21.27 4.38 2.43
CA ILE A 158 -21.55 3.69 3.70
C ILE A 158 -20.35 3.84 4.61
N ALA A 159 -20.54 4.43 5.79
CA ALA A 159 -19.55 4.39 6.86
C ALA A 159 -19.59 3.03 7.56
N PHE A 160 -18.42 2.54 7.96
CA PHE A 160 -18.30 1.35 8.81
C PHE A 160 -17.37 1.62 9.99
N ASP A 161 -17.72 1.06 11.14
CA ASP A 161 -16.99 1.28 12.39
C ASP A 161 -16.04 0.09 12.72
N LYS A 162 -15.30 0.25 13.81
CA LYS A 162 -14.37 -0.76 14.33
C LYS A 162 -15.07 -2.02 14.84
N ALA A 163 -16.38 -1.96 15.09
CA ALA A 163 -17.21 -3.09 15.51
C ALA A 163 -17.92 -3.78 14.32
N GLY A 164 -17.69 -3.33 13.08
CA GLY A 164 -18.29 -3.86 11.85
C GLY A 164 -19.72 -3.37 11.59
N ARG A 165 -20.23 -2.40 12.33
CA ARG A 165 -21.54 -1.78 12.07
C ARG A 165 -21.42 -0.82 10.92
N SER A 166 -22.47 -0.71 10.12
CA SER A 166 -22.51 0.11 8.92
C SER A 166 -23.72 1.05 8.94
N THR A 167 -23.50 2.28 8.47
CA THR A 167 -24.55 3.30 8.36
C THR A 167 -24.29 4.16 7.12
N ARG A 168 -25.33 4.82 6.58
CA ARG A 168 -25.16 5.75 5.47
C ARG A 168 -24.29 6.95 5.91
N PHE A 169 -23.39 7.37 5.03
CA PHE A 169 -22.52 8.52 5.22
C PHE A 169 -22.86 9.61 4.19
N ASP A 170 -23.50 10.65 4.65
CA ASP A 170 -23.92 11.79 3.82
C ASP A 170 -23.00 13.01 4.03
N VAL A 171 -22.85 13.86 3.03
CA VAL A 171 -22.09 15.12 3.02
C VAL A 171 -22.99 16.31 3.08
#